data_3c2b856da3deac58072423f53264adb9
#
_entry.id   3c2b856da3deac58072423f53264adb9
#
_cell.length_a   1.000
_cell.length_b   1.000
_cell.length_c   1.000
_cell.angle_alpha   90.00
_cell.angle_beta   90.00
_cell.angle_gamma   90.00
#
_symmetry.space_group_name_H-M   'P 1'
#
loop_
_entity.id
_entity.type
_entity.pdbx_description
1 polymer ?
#
loop_
_entity_poly.entity_id
_entity_poly.type
_entity_poly.pdbx_seq_one_letter_code
_entity_poly.pdbx_strand_id
1 'polypeptide(L)'
;MTLRSLEVFLAVVETGSMHGAAEQLYISPPSVSGVVTSLEQQYGVRLFERFGKKLHVTPEGEQMAEYARRLLNLSSELERQMGRAAAEAPLRVGATVTVGICLIGGILKSVKLEPSYVCIGNTGMIERKLLQNQLDVALVEGNIQSNDLLCTPVIPNRFVLACSRAHRFANRAYIRLAELDGEPLIMREKESGSWKTMEKAFQDASVPMRVVWECNNIQATLNAVRMGFGVTILSEHLLHGDTDLVAVPVEGLQSELWISLVVHKDKFLRPNLRMFIEQCKDSLQNRS
;
A
#
# COMPACT_ATOMS: atom_id res chain seq x y z
N MET A 1 -17.93 -14.11 -22.40
CA MET A 1 -16.97 -13.10 -21.89
C MET A 1 -15.64 -13.25 -22.64
N THR A 2 -15.02 -12.12 -23.06
CA THR A 2 -13.70 -12.07 -23.72
C THR A 2 -12.87 -10.99 -23.00
N LEU A 3 -11.54 -11.01 -23.16
CA LEU A 3 -10.69 -9.94 -22.61
C LEU A 3 -11.13 -8.58 -23.15
N ARG A 4 -11.46 -8.49 -24.45
CA ARG A 4 -11.98 -7.23 -25.04
C ARG A 4 -13.28 -6.76 -24.38
N SER A 5 -14.19 -7.67 -24.01
CA SER A 5 -15.41 -7.28 -23.29
C SER A 5 -15.12 -6.75 -21.88
N LEU A 6 -14.08 -7.26 -21.22
CA LEU A 6 -13.63 -6.75 -19.93
C LEU A 6 -12.96 -5.37 -20.05
N GLU A 7 -12.18 -5.12 -21.10
CA GLU A 7 -11.61 -3.79 -21.38
C GLU A 7 -12.71 -2.75 -21.58
N VAL A 8 -13.72 -3.08 -22.41
CA VAL A 8 -14.86 -2.19 -22.66
C VAL A 8 -15.63 -1.91 -21.36
N PHE A 9 -15.90 -2.93 -20.57
CA PHE A 9 -16.56 -2.78 -19.28
C PHE A 9 -15.76 -1.88 -18.32
N LEU A 10 -14.45 -2.09 -18.17
CA LEU A 10 -13.60 -1.26 -17.32
C LEU A 10 -13.52 0.19 -17.79
N ALA A 11 -13.48 0.44 -19.10
CA ALA A 11 -13.52 1.79 -19.62
C ALA A 11 -14.82 2.53 -19.23
N VAL A 12 -15.96 1.81 -19.16
CA VAL A 12 -17.22 2.39 -18.65
C VAL A 12 -17.15 2.68 -17.16
N VAL A 13 -16.52 1.79 -16.37
CA VAL A 13 -16.31 2.01 -14.92
C VAL A 13 -15.44 3.25 -14.69
N GLU A 14 -14.37 3.41 -15.46
CA GLU A 14 -13.39 4.49 -15.31
C GLU A 14 -13.93 5.86 -15.76
N THR A 15 -14.65 5.89 -16.90
CA THR A 15 -15.19 7.14 -17.45
C THR A 15 -16.54 7.52 -16.86
N GLY A 16 -17.22 6.60 -16.16
CA GLY A 16 -18.57 6.79 -15.63
C GLY A 16 -19.64 6.94 -16.71
N SER A 17 -19.34 6.66 -17.98
CA SER A 17 -20.30 6.79 -19.08
C SER A 17 -19.99 5.88 -20.26
N MET A 18 -21.07 5.41 -20.95
CA MET A 18 -20.93 4.62 -22.19
C MET A 18 -20.28 5.44 -23.33
N HIS A 19 -20.54 6.74 -23.35
CA HIS A 19 -20.01 7.63 -24.38
C HIS A 19 -18.50 7.89 -24.16
N GLY A 20 -18.10 8.19 -22.92
CA GLY A 20 -16.68 8.37 -22.58
C GLY A 20 -15.86 7.12 -22.84
N ALA A 21 -16.39 5.92 -22.52
CA ALA A 21 -15.75 4.66 -22.85
C ALA A 21 -15.61 4.44 -24.37
N ALA A 22 -16.63 4.81 -25.12
CA ALA A 22 -16.61 4.71 -26.58
C ALA A 22 -15.54 5.62 -27.21
N GLU A 23 -15.42 6.85 -26.73
CA GLU A 23 -14.36 7.77 -27.14
C GLU A 23 -12.97 7.26 -26.77
N GLN A 24 -12.77 6.81 -25.51
CA GLN A 24 -11.51 6.28 -25.03
C GLN A 24 -11.01 5.07 -25.84
N LEU A 25 -11.96 4.21 -26.26
CA LEU A 25 -11.64 2.95 -26.98
C LEU A 25 -11.75 3.05 -28.50
N TYR A 26 -12.11 4.24 -29.04
CA TYR A 26 -12.33 4.49 -30.47
C TYR A 26 -13.35 3.53 -31.10
N ILE A 27 -14.47 3.28 -30.41
CA ILE A 27 -15.59 2.44 -30.90
C ILE A 27 -16.92 3.20 -30.78
N SER A 28 -17.99 2.65 -31.36
CA SER A 28 -19.31 3.30 -31.28
C SER A 28 -19.97 3.10 -29.90
N PRO A 29 -20.73 4.10 -29.39
CA PRO A 29 -21.47 3.96 -28.15
C PRO A 29 -22.45 2.78 -28.13
N PRO A 30 -23.17 2.41 -29.23
CA PRO A 30 -23.97 1.18 -29.29
C PRO A 30 -23.14 -0.09 -29.04
N SER A 31 -21.90 -0.14 -29.57
CA SER A 31 -21.00 -1.28 -29.34
C SER A 31 -20.64 -1.45 -27.85
N VAL A 32 -20.34 -0.34 -27.16
CA VAL A 32 -20.09 -0.35 -25.72
C VAL A 32 -21.32 -0.87 -24.96
N SER A 33 -22.50 -0.30 -25.25
CA SER A 33 -23.75 -0.73 -24.61
C SER A 33 -24.06 -2.20 -24.87
N GLY A 34 -23.85 -2.68 -26.10
CA GLY A 34 -24.02 -4.09 -26.46
C GLY A 34 -23.12 -5.03 -25.67
N VAL A 35 -21.86 -4.67 -25.46
CA VAL A 35 -20.90 -5.44 -24.67
C VAL A 35 -21.35 -5.52 -23.21
N VAL A 36 -21.71 -4.38 -22.60
CA VAL A 36 -22.18 -4.34 -21.20
C VAL A 36 -23.44 -5.19 -21.04
N THR A 37 -24.43 -5.01 -21.93
CA THR A 37 -25.68 -5.79 -21.90
C THR A 37 -25.38 -7.29 -22.04
N SER A 38 -24.46 -7.68 -22.92
CA SER A 38 -24.06 -9.07 -23.09
C SER A 38 -23.43 -9.67 -21.82
N LEU A 39 -22.59 -8.90 -21.10
CA LEU A 39 -22.03 -9.33 -19.82
C LEU A 39 -23.12 -9.48 -18.75
N GLU A 40 -24.03 -8.51 -18.64
CA GLU A 40 -25.15 -8.56 -17.70
C GLU A 40 -26.06 -9.77 -17.97
N GLN A 41 -26.36 -10.05 -19.23
CA GLN A 41 -27.16 -11.23 -19.61
C GLN A 41 -26.42 -12.54 -19.31
N GLN A 42 -25.11 -12.61 -19.61
CA GLN A 42 -24.31 -13.82 -19.39
C GLN A 42 -24.26 -14.22 -17.92
N TYR A 43 -24.21 -13.25 -17.00
CA TYR A 43 -24.10 -13.51 -15.56
C TYR A 43 -25.41 -13.35 -14.80
N GLY A 44 -26.47 -12.86 -15.45
CA GLY A 44 -27.78 -12.66 -14.83
C GLY A 44 -27.80 -11.55 -13.77
N VAL A 45 -26.89 -10.59 -13.85
CA VAL A 45 -26.75 -9.49 -12.89
C VAL A 45 -26.76 -8.14 -13.59
N ARG A 46 -27.04 -7.08 -12.85
CA ARG A 46 -26.82 -5.71 -13.31
C ARG A 46 -25.44 -5.25 -12.87
N LEU A 47 -24.66 -4.72 -13.81
CA LEU A 47 -23.32 -4.19 -13.54
C LEU A 47 -23.35 -2.67 -13.35
N PHE A 48 -24.38 -2.03 -13.93
CA PHE A 48 -24.61 -0.60 -13.80
C PHE A 48 -26.09 -0.27 -13.54
N GLU A 49 -26.30 0.78 -12.78
CA GLU A 49 -27.60 1.40 -12.56
C GLU A 49 -27.60 2.87 -12.99
N ARG A 50 -28.74 3.35 -13.45
CA ARG A 50 -28.90 4.76 -13.84
C ARG A 50 -29.75 5.49 -12.81
N PHE A 51 -29.14 6.50 -12.19
CA PHE A 51 -29.86 7.47 -11.37
C PHE A 51 -29.86 8.82 -12.07
N GLY A 52 -30.99 9.14 -12.71
CA GLY A 52 -31.11 10.32 -13.56
C GLY A 52 -30.21 10.24 -14.79
N LYS A 53 -29.28 11.19 -14.91
CA LYS A 53 -28.32 11.23 -16.02
C LYS A 53 -26.96 10.55 -15.72
N LYS A 54 -26.77 10.05 -14.50
CA LYS A 54 -25.50 9.45 -14.07
C LYS A 54 -25.59 7.92 -14.09
N LEU A 55 -24.50 7.31 -14.51
CA LEU A 55 -24.29 5.87 -14.48
C LEU A 55 -23.51 5.52 -13.22
N HIS A 56 -23.99 4.57 -12.44
CA HIS A 56 -23.35 4.09 -11.21
C HIS A 56 -23.04 2.61 -11.34
N VAL A 57 -21.90 2.21 -10.86
CA VAL A 57 -21.49 0.81 -10.79
C VAL A 57 -22.23 0.16 -9.62
N THR A 58 -22.76 -1.05 -9.83
CA THR A 58 -23.39 -1.85 -8.78
C THR A 58 -22.33 -2.58 -7.95
N PRO A 59 -22.67 -3.14 -6.77
CA PRO A 59 -21.74 -4.01 -6.02
C PRO A 59 -21.20 -5.18 -6.86
N GLU A 60 -22.05 -5.80 -7.69
CA GLU A 60 -21.67 -6.85 -8.64
C GLU A 60 -20.74 -6.32 -9.73
N GLY A 61 -20.98 -5.08 -10.18
CA GLY A 61 -20.10 -4.36 -11.11
C GLY A 61 -18.73 -4.06 -10.51
N GLU A 62 -18.67 -3.64 -9.25
CA GLU A 62 -17.39 -3.43 -8.54
C GLU A 62 -16.60 -4.74 -8.40
N GLN A 63 -17.27 -5.82 -8.02
CA GLN A 63 -16.66 -7.13 -7.95
C GLN A 63 -16.13 -7.59 -9.31
N MET A 64 -16.94 -7.45 -10.36
CA MET A 64 -16.52 -7.77 -11.74
C MET A 64 -15.31 -6.90 -12.15
N ALA A 65 -15.29 -5.63 -11.81
CA ALA A 65 -14.18 -4.72 -12.14
C ALA A 65 -12.86 -5.16 -11.50
N GLU A 66 -12.92 -5.64 -10.27
CA GLU A 66 -11.74 -6.19 -9.59
C GLU A 66 -11.18 -7.41 -10.33
N TYR A 67 -12.02 -8.39 -10.65
CA TYR A 67 -11.60 -9.58 -11.40
C TYR A 67 -11.18 -9.25 -12.84
N ALA A 68 -11.86 -8.32 -13.51
CA ALA A 68 -11.51 -7.89 -14.85
C ALA A 68 -10.10 -7.28 -14.90
N ARG A 69 -9.75 -6.43 -13.94
CA ARG A 69 -8.39 -5.86 -13.84
C ARG A 69 -7.33 -6.95 -13.65
N ARG A 70 -7.61 -7.94 -12.79
CA ARG A 70 -6.69 -9.07 -12.56
C ARG A 70 -6.48 -9.87 -13.85
N LEU A 71 -7.55 -10.21 -14.56
CA LEU A 71 -7.49 -10.99 -15.80
C LEU A 71 -6.73 -10.26 -16.92
N LEU A 72 -6.99 -8.98 -17.11
CA LEU A 72 -6.28 -8.17 -18.10
C LEU A 72 -4.80 -8.01 -17.77
N ASN A 73 -4.48 -7.80 -16.51
CA ASN A 73 -3.10 -7.73 -16.05
C ASN A 73 -2.36 -9.07 -16.25
N LEU A 74 -3.02 -10.19 -15.96
CA LEU A 74 -2.44 -11.52 -16.17
C LEU A 74 -2.25 -11.82 -17.64
N SER A 75 -3.22 -11.45 -18.50
CA SER A 75 -3.08 -11.56 -19.94
C SER A 75 -1.91 -10.77 -20.49
N SER A 76 -1.77 -9.51 -20.08
CA SER A 76 -0.64 -8.66 -20.48
C SER A 76 0.70 -9.20 -19.96
N GLU A 77 0.70 -9.87 -18.83
CA GLU A 77 1.90 -10.51 -18.29
C GLU A 77 2.26 -11.77 -19.09
N LEU A 78 1.26 -12.58 -19.45
CA LEU A 78 1.45 -13.73 -20.33
C LEU A 78 2.06 -13.30 -21.67
N GLU A 79 1.51 -12.27 -22.31
CA GLU A 79 2.03 -11.73 -23.57
C GLU A 79 3.49 -11.25 -23.44
N ARG A 80 3.80 -10.55 -22.34
CA ARG A 80 5.19 -10.13 -22.06
C ARG A 80 6.14 -11.30 -21.85
N GLN A 81 5.65 -12.38 -21.22
CA GLN A 81 6.49 -13.55 -20.95
C GLN A 81 6.72 -14.42 -22.19
N MET A 82 5.71 -14.51 -23.06
CA MET A 82 5.83 -15.27 -24.31
C MET A 82 6.66 -14.53 -25.37
N GLY A 83 6.77 -13.20 -25.25
CA GLY A 83 7.72 -12.42 -26.04
C GLY A 83 9.16 -12.59 -25.55
N ARG A 84 10.14 -12.60 -26.46
CA ARG A 84 11.58 -12.81 -26.18
C ARG A 84 12.23 -11.89 -25.14
N ALA A 85 11.48 -10.93 -24.57
CA ALA A 85 11.95 -10.00 -23.54
C ALA A 85 11.65 -10.46 -22.09
N ALA A 86 11.14 -11.66 -21.88
CA ALA A 86 10.59 -12.08 -20.59
C ALA A 86 11.64 -12.29 -19.48
N ALA A 87 12.89 -12.57 -19.81
CA ALA A 87 13.95 -12.72 -18.81
C ALA A 87 14.46 -11.38 -18.23
N GLU A 88 14.25 -10.28 -18.94
CA GLU A 88 14.78 -8.93 -18.62
C GLU A 88 13.68 -7.90 -18.34
N ALA A 89 12.40 -8.29 -18.32
CA ALA A 89 11.34 -7.33 -18.10
C ALA A 89 11.51 -6.66 -16.72
N PRO A 90 11.64 -5.33 -16.66
CA PRO A 90 11.91 -4.63 -15.41
C PRO A 90 10.76 -4.82 -14.42
N LEU A 91 11.08 -4.89 -13.11
CA LEU A 91 10.12 -5.12 -12.05
C LEU A 91 9.33 -3.85 -11.69
N ARG A 92 8.08 -4.04 -11.28
CA ARG A 92 7.23 -3.02 -10.66
C ARG A 92 7.26 -3.25 -9.15
N VAL A 93 7.92 -2.34 -8.44
CA VAL A 93 8.20 -2.47 -7.02
C VAL A 93 7.30 -1.54 -6.21
N GLY A 94 6.67 -2.06 -5.16
CA GLY A 94 5.91 -1.29 -4.19
C GLY A 94 6.70 -1.04 -2.91
N ALA A 95 6.42 0.06 -2.22
CA ALA A 95 6.92 0.30 -0.88
C ALA A 95 5.89 1.09 -0.05
N THR A 96 5.77 0.78 1.24
CA THR A 96 5.07 1.67 2.16
C THR A 96 5.89 2.93 2.40
N VAL A 97 5.26 3.98 2.91
CA VAL A 97 5.85 5.33 2.99
C VAL A 97 7.17 5.31 3.76
N THR A 98 7.22 4.68 4.92
CA THR A 98 8.45 4.54 5.73
C THR A 98 9.58 3.87 4.94
N VAL A 99 9.27 2.74 4.30
CA VAL A 99 10.22 1.98 3.46
C VAL A 99 10.67 2.83 2.27
N GLY A 100 9.74 3.57 1.66
CA GLY A 100 9.99 4.47 0.55
C GLY A 100 11.00 5.58 0.89
N ILE A 101 10.84 6.16 2.09
CA ILE A 101 11.71 7.23 2.57
C ILE A 101 13.10 6.70 2.97
N CYS A 102 13.14 5.60 3.75
CA CYS A 102 14.37 5.21 4.45
C CYS A 102 15.17 4.10 3.76
N LEU A 103 14.53 3.21 3.00
CA LEU A 103 15.14 1.93 2.66
C LEU A 103 15.17 1.62 1.16
N ILE A 104 14.09 1.89 0.43
CA ILE A 104 13.90 1.34 -0.93
C ILE A 104 15.02 1.77 -1.90
N GLY A 105 15.45 3.03 -1.84
CA GLY A 105 16.52 3.53 -2.70
C GLY A 105 17.84 2.80 -2.46
N GLY A 106 18.20 2.58 -1.19
CA GLY A 106 19.38 1.82 -0.80
C GLY A 106 19.31 0.36 -1.22
N ILE A 107 18.13 -0.26 -1.07
CA ILE A 107 17.88 -1.65 -1.47
C ILE A 107 18.03 -1.79 -2.98
N LEU A 108 17.33 -0.97 -3.77
CA LEU A 108 17.39 -1.03 -5.23
C LEU A 108 18.82 -0.84 -5.75
N LYS A 109 19.57 0.08 -5.13
CA LYS A 109 20.98 0.29 -5.47
C LYS A 109 21.86 -0.91 -5.13
N SER A 110 21.65 -1.53 -3.97
CA SER A 110 22.45 -2.70 -3.53
C SER A 110 22.24 -3.92 -4.39
N VAL A 111 20.99 -4.17 -4.82
CA VAL A 111 20.63 -5.29 -5.71
C VAL A 111 20.88 -4.97 -7.20
N LYS A 112 21.38 -3.78 -7.52
CA LYS A 112 21.65 -3.32 -8.89
C LYS A 112 20.43 -3.50 -9.82
N LEU A 113 19.25 -3.25 -9.29
CA LEU A 113 18.01 -3.39 -10.02
C LEU A 113 17.50 -2.01 -10.47
N GLU A 114 17.20 -1.90 -11.75
CA GLU A 114 16.45 -0.77 -12.31
C GLU A 114 14.99 -1.18 -12.52
N PRO A 115 14.09 -0.84 -11.59
CA PRO A 115 12.68 -1.15 -11.74
C PRO A 115 12.04 -0.28 -12.83
N SER A 116 11.06 -0.81 -13.55
CA SER A 116 10.29 -0.01 -14.51
C SER A 116 9.36 0.98 -13.81
N TYR A 117 9.00 0.68 -12.57
CA TYR A 117 8.07 1.47 -11.82
C TYR A 117 8.26 1.25 -10.32
N VAL A 118 8.35 2.32 -9.57
CA VAL A 118 8.34 2.29 -8.10
C VAL A 118 7.10 3.03 -7.61
N CYS A 119 6.30 2.37 -6.78
CA CYS A 119 5.11 2.95 -6.17
C CYS A 119 5.29 3.05 -4.67
N ILE A 120 5.18 4.26 -4.13
CA ILE A 120 5.21 4.50 -2.69
C ILE A 120 3.81 4.93 -2.24
N GLY A 121 3.29 4.28 -1.19
CA GLY A 121 1.97 4.59 -0.68
C GLY A 121 1.67 3.97 0.68
N ASN A 122 0.44 4.09 1.16
CA ASN A 122 0.02 3.40 2.37
C ASN A 122 -0.18 1.90 2.13
N THR A 123 -0.25 1.13 3.22
CA THR A 123 -0.36 -0.33 3.18
C THR A 123 -1.55 -0.80 2.34
N GLY A 124 -2.72 -0.18 2.53
CA GLY A 124 -3.93 -0.56 1.78
C GLY A 124 -3.82 -0.30 0.27
N MET A 125 -3.15 0.79 -0.15
CA MET A 125 -2.90 1.05 -1.56
C MET A 125 -1.94 0.03 -2.17
N ILE A 126 -0.85 -0.29 -1.48
CA ILE A 126 0.14 -1.27 -1.94
C ILE A 126 -0.50 -2.66 -2.03
N GLU A 127 -1.27 -3.05 -1.02
CA GLU A 127 -2.01 -4.31 -0.99
C GLU A 127 -2.94 -4.45 -2.19
N ARG A 128 -3.79 -3.46 -2.45
CA ARG A 128 -4.68 -3.45 -3.63
C ARG A 128 -3.91 -3.58 -4.94
N LYS A 129 -2.79 -2.86 -5.09
CA LYS A 129 -1.97 -2.93 -6.31
C LYS A 129 -1.32 -4.30 -6.52
N LEU A 130 -0.90 -4.98 -5.45
CA LEU A 130 -0.39 -6.35 -5.53
C LEU A 130 -1.51 -7.32 -5.95
N LEU A 131 -2.68 -7.24 -5.32
CA LEU A 131 -3.84 -8.06 -5.63
C LEU A 131 -4.34 -7.88 -7.07
N GLN A 132 -4.22 -6.66 -7.61
CA GLN A 132 -4.57 -6.33 -8.99
C GLN A 132 -3.43 -6.62 -9.99
N ASN A 133 -2.35 -7.26 -9.55
CA ASN A 133 -1.15 -7.52 -10.36
C ASN A 133 -0.55 -6.26 -11.02
N GLN A 134 -0.71 -5.09 -10.39
CA GLN A 134 -0.10 -3.83 -10.82
C GLN A 134 1.33 -3.67 -10.27
N LEU A 135 1.69 -4.44 -9.25
CA LEU A 135 3.03 -4.56 -8.69
C LEU A 135 3.47 -6.02 -8.72
N ASP A 136 4.76 -6.24 -8.83
CA ASP A 136 5.35 -7.58 -8.84
C ASP A 136 5.76 -8.01 -7.43
N VAL A 137 6.23 -7.07 -6.64
CA VAL A 137 6.70 -7.26 -5.27
C VAL A 137 6.58 -5.95 -4.51
N ALA A 138 6.46 -6.02 -3.19
CA ALA A 138 6.53 -4.84 -2.35
C ALA A 138 7.27 -5.11 -1.05
N LEU A 139 7.82 -4.04 -0.46
CA LEU A 139 8.30 -4.00 0.92
C LEU A 139 7.30 -3.18 1.74
N VAL A 140 6.69 -3.84 2.72
CA VAL A 140 5.54 -3.30 3.44
C VAL A 140 5.79 -3.27 4.94
N GLU A 141 5.60 -2.10 5.53
CA GLU A 141 5.48 -1.92 6.97
C GLU A 141 4.01 -2.12 7.38
N GLY A 142 3.78 -2.93 8.41
CA GLY A 142 2.45 -3.20 8.95
C GLY A 142 1.81 -4.47 8.37
N ASN A 143 0.58 -4.72 8.80
CA ASN A 143 -0.10 -5.98 8.52
C ASN A 143 -0.88 -5.92 7.21
N ILE A 144 -0.65 -6.92 6.36
CA ILE A 144 -1.45 -7.23 5.18
C ILE A 144 -2.71 -8.00 5.63
N GLN A 145 -3.85 -7.68 5.05
CA GLN A 145 -5.14 -8.29 5.40
C GLN A 145 -5.48 -9.50 4.53
N SER A 146 -5.04 -9.49 3.28
CA SER A 146 -5.40 -10.51 2.31
C SER A 146 -4.59 -11.80 2.48
N ASN A 147 -5.27 -12.94 2.49
CA ASN A 147 -4.66 -14.26 2.46
C ASN A 147 -4.11 -14.65 1.07
N ASP A 148 -4.32 -13.82 0.05
CA ASP A 148 -3.77 -14.03 -1.29
C ASP A 148 -2.36 -13.46 -1.45
N LEU A 149 -1.83 -12.81 -0.40
CA LEU A 149 -0.49 -12.25 -0.38
C LEU A 149 0.41 -13.01 0.60
N LEU A 150 1.57 -13.42 0.12
CA LEU A 150 2.62 -14.05 0.93
C LEU A 150 3.50 -12.94 1.51
N CYS A 151 3.57 -12.90 2.84
CA CYS A 151 4.40 -11.96 3.58
C CYS A 151 5.61 -12.70 4.16
N THR A 152 6.80 -12.26 3.80
CA THR A 152 8.05 -12.75 4.38
C THR A 152 8.68 -11.64 5.20
N PRO A 153 8.77 -11.73 6.54
CA PRO A 153 9.46 -10.77 7.38
C PRO A 153 10.94 -10.67 6.98
N VAL A 154 11.46 -9.46 6.82
CA VAL A 154 12.85 -9.24 6.36
C VAL A 154 13.64 -8.25 7.20
N ILE A 155 12.99 -7.21 7.77
CA ILE A 155 13.66 -6.20 8.59
C ILE A 155 12.87 -6.03 9.88
N PRO A 156 13.49 -6.13 11.06
CA PRO A 156 12.83 -5.74 12.30
C PRO A 156 12.51 -4.25 12.25
N ASN A 157 11.33 -3.89 12.70
CA ASN A 157 10.86 -2.52 12.76
C ASN A 157 10.40 -2.19 14.17
N ARG A 158 10.93 -1.13 14.75
CA ARG A 158 10.54 -0.67 16.06
C ARG A 158 9.78 0.64 15.95
N PHE A 159 8.63 0.71 16.61
CA PHE A 159 7.94 1.97 16.82
C PHE A 159 8.43 2.64 18.09
N VAL A 160 8.66 3.93 18.00
CA VAL A 160 9.07 4.80 19.11
C VAL A 160 8.17 6.01 19.15
N LEU A 161 8.03 6.61 20.34
CA LEU A 161 7.48 7.94 20.47
C LEU A 161 8.51 8.95 19.94
N ALA A 162 8.08 9.81 19.05
CA ALA A 162 8.84 10.98 18.65
C ALA A 162 8.26 12.22 19.35
N CYS A 163 9.10 12.97 20.04
CA CYS A 163 8.75 14.22 20.69
C CYS A 163 9.85 15.28 20.51
N SER A 164 9.51 16.54 20.70
CA SER A 164 10.50 17.64 20.71
C SER A 164 11.43 17.52 21.90
N ARG A 165 12.62 18.08 21.79
CA ARG A 165 13.59 18.12 22.93
C ARG A 165 13.06 18.80 24.18
N ALA A 166 12.11 19.71 24.06
CA ALA A 166 11.46 20.40 25.17
C ALA A 166 10.32 19.61 25.83
N HIS A 167 9.93 18.48 25.24
CA HIS A 167 8.81 17.69 25.74
C HIS A 167 9.16 16.96 27.02
N ARG A 168 8.17 16.77 27.92
CA ARG A 168 8.36 16.08 29.22
C ARG A 168 8.92 14.66 29.11
N PHE A 169 8.75 14.01 27.98
CA PHE A 169 9.26 12.67 27.72
C PHE A 169 10.68 12.63 27.15
N ALA A 170 11.24 13.75 26.68
CA ALA A 170 12.48 13.77 25.94
C ALA A 170 13.70 13.18 26.69
N ASN A 171 13.69 13.30 28.03
CA ASN A 171 14.80 12.80 28.87
C ASN A 171 14.47 11.45 29.54
N ARG A 172 13.41 10.76 29.10
CA ARG A 172 13.02 9.47 29.65
C ARG A 172 13.69 8.33 28.90
N ALA A 173 14.18 7.33 29.62
CA ALA A 173 14.72 6.12 29.03
C ALA A 173 13.65 5.31 28.28
N TYR A 174 12.43 5.34 28.79
CA TYR A 174 11.21 4.81 28.16
C TYR A 174 9.98 5.45 28.79
N ILE A 175 8.84 5.27 28.13
CA ILE A 175 7.50 5.60 28.71
C ILE A 175 6.60 4.38 28.59
N ARG A 176 5.56 4.32 29.38
CA ARG A 176 4.46 3.35 29.24
C ARG A 176 3.39 3.92 28.35
N LEU A 177 2.71 3.06 27.60
CA LEU A 177 1.61 3.49 26.72
C LEU A 177 0.51 4.23 27.50
N ALA A 178 0.26 3.83 28.76
CA ALA A 178 -0.70 4.52 29.65
C ALA A 178 -0.32 5.98 29.95
N GLU A 179 0.94 6.37 29.87
CA GLU A 179 1.36 7.76 30.10
C GLU A 179 0.99 8.70 28.94
N LEU A 180 0.51 8.13 27.82
CA LEU A 180 -0.01 8.88 26.66
C LEU A 180 -1.49 9.26 26.82
N ASP A 181 -2.13 8.88 27.91
CA ASP A 181 -3.49 9.35 28.20
C ASP A 181 -3.54 10.87 28.26
N GLY A 182 -4.45 11.45 27.47
CA GLY A 182 -4.59 12.90 27.33
C GLY A 182 -3.51 13.63 26.51
N GLU A 183 -2.42 12.96 26.11
CA GLU A 183 -1.41 13.58 25.24
C GLU A 183 -1.97 13.86 23.84
N PRO A 184 -1.66 15.05 23.28
CA PRO A 184 -2.04 15.35 21.90
C PRO A 184 -1.22 14.51 20.93
N LEU A 185 -1.90 13.63 20.17
CA LEU A 185 -1.29 12.74 19.18
C LEU A 185 -1.42 13.32 17.79
N ILE A 186 -0.30 13.34 17.08
CA ILE A 186 -0.24 13.62 15.64
C ILE A 186 -0.09 12.28 14.93
N MET A 187 -1.11 11.85 14.19
CA MET A 187 -1.19 10.50 13.66
C MET A 187 -1.17 10.48 12.14
N ARG A 188 -0.80 9.33 11.61
CA ARG A 188 -0.97 9.01 10.19
C ARG A 188 -2.47 8.84 9.87
N GLU A 189 -2.80 8.82 8.60
CA GLU A 189 -4.14 8.51 8.10
C GLU A 189 -4.59 7.08 8.48
N LYS A 190 -5.89 6.89 8.62
CA LYS A 190 -6.49 5.60 9.08
C LYS A 190 -6.18 4.41 8.20
N GLU A 191 -5.92 4.64 6.91
CA GLU A 191 -5.54 3.59 5.95
C GLU A 191 -4.07 3.17 6.07
N SER A 192 -3.27 3.84 6.90
CA SER A 192 -1.88 3.46 7.13
C SER A 192 -1.78 2.22 8.03
N GLY A 193 -0.78 1.38 7.75
CA GLY A 193 -0.51 0.21 8.59
C GLY A 193 -0.12 0.60 10.03
N SER A 194 0.59 1.73 10.20
CA SER A 194 0.97 2.25 11.52
C SER A 194 -0.24 2.70 12.33
N TRP A 195 -1.25 3.34 11.71
CA TRP A 195 -2.49 3.69 12.43
C TRP A 195 -3.13 2.46 13.05
N LYS A 196 -3.41 1.43 12.24
CA LYS A 196 -4.09 0.21 12.70
C LYS A 196 -3.33 -0.48 13.83
N THR A 197 -2.00 -0.48 13.75
CA THR A 197 -1.15 -1.04 14.81
C THR A 197 -1.27 -0.24 16.11
N MET A 198 -1.24 1.09 16.02
CA MET A 198 -1.38 1.97 17.19
C MET A 198 -2.78 1.89 17.77
N GLU A 199 -3.81 1.98 16.94
CA GLU A 199 -5.21 1.87 17.38
C GLU A 199 -5.43 0.60 18.20
N LYS A 200 -4.93 -0.53 17.70
CA LYS A 200 -5.00 -1.80 18.44
C LYS A 200 -4.23 -1.75 19.76
N ALA A 201 -3.00 -1.24 19.77
CA ALA A 201 -2.20 -1.16 20.99
C ALA A 201 -2.87 -0.29 22.08
N PHE A 202 -3.44 0.86 21.69
CA PHE A 202 -4.17 1.75 22.60
C PHE A 202 -5.46 1.11 23.11
N GLN A 203 -6.21 0.40 22.25
CA GLN A 203 -7.40 -0.36 22.63
C GLN A 203 -7.06 -1.48 23.63
N ASP A 204 -6.03 -2.28 23.34
CA ASP A 204 -5.58 -3.39 24.21
C ASP A 204 -5.14 -2.87 25.58
N ALA A 205 -4.53 -1.69 25.63
CA ALA A 205 -4.12 -1.03 26.88
C ALA A 205 -5.24 -0.24 27.55
N SER A 206 -6.44 -0.14 26.96
CA SER A 206 -7.57 0.69 27.43
C SER A 206 -7.20 2.17 27.62
N VAL A 207 -6.33 2.71 26.76
CA VAL A 207 -5.90 4.11 26.76
C VAL A 207 -6.60 4.88 25.65
N PRO A 208 -7.30 5.98 25.91
CA PRO A 208 -7.94 6.76 24.86
C PRO A 208 -6.91 7.51 24.02
N MET A 209 -7.08 7.49 22.69
CA MET A 209 -6.25 8.26 21.76
C MET A 209 -6.82 9.66 21.59
N ARG A 210 -6.08 10.68 22.02
CA ARG A 210 -6.41 12.09 21.76
C ARG A 210 -5.73 12.54 20.46
N VAL A 211 -6.29 12.17 19.30
CA VAL A 211 -5.77 12.59 18.01
C VAL A 211 -6.16 14.04 17.75
N VAL A 212 -5.18 14.93 17.66
CA VAL A 212 -5.37 16.37 17.39
C VAL A 212 -5.03 16.74 15.95
N TRP A 213 -4.28 15.87 15.26
CA TRP A 213 -3.86 16.08 13.88
C TRP A 213 -3.77 14.74 13.15
N GLU A 214 -4.44 14.62 12.01
CA GLU A 214 -4.31 13.48 11.08
C GLU A 214 -3.58 13.94 9.81
N CYS A 215 -2.52 13.25 9.42
CA CYS A 215 -1.68 13.66 8.32
C CYS A 215 -1.09 12.47 7.55
N ASN A 216 -1.17 12.50 6.23
CA ASN A 216 -0.57 11.50 5.35
C ASN A 216 0.88 11.83 4.93
N ASN A 217 1.41 12.94 5.39
CA ASN A 217 2.75 13.41 5.07
C ASN A 217 3.67 13.35 6.30
N ILE A 218 4.69 12.49 6.24
CA ILE A 218 5.65 12.30 7.34
C ILE A 218 6.39 13.58 7.69
N GLN A 219 6.79 14.38 6.71
CA GLN A 219 7.51 15.62 6.97
C GLN A 219 6.64 16.64 7.71
N ALA A 220 5.36 16.74 7.35
CA ALA A 220 4.41 17.60 8.06
C ALA A 220 4.18 17.10 9.50
N THR A 221 4.08 15.78 9.70
CA THR A 221 4.00 15.16 11.03
C THR A 221 5.21 15.54 11.89
N LEU A 222 6.42 15.31 11.39
CA LEU A 222 7.65 15.61 12.12
C LEU A 222 7.79 17.10 12.43
N ASN A 223 7.42 17.99 11.51
CA ASN A 223 7.44 19.43 11.72
C ASN A 223 6.46 19.87 12.83
N ALA A 224 5.26 19.30 12.84
CA ALA A 224 4.28 19.60 13.89
C ALA A 224 4.78 19.15 15.27
N VAL A 225 5.46 18.00 15.35
CA VAL A 225 6.08 17.52 16.60
C VAL A 225 7.23 18.44 17.04
N ARG A 226 8.09 18.89 16.11
CA ARG A 226 9.18 19.85 16.41
C ARG A 226 8.65 21.16 16.99
N MET A 227 7.52 21.63 16.47
CA MET A 227 6.86 22.84 16.94
C MET A 227 6.06 22.65 18.24
N GLY A 228 6.01 21.42 18.80
CA GLY A 228 5.36 21.16 20.08
C GLY A 228 3.83 21.05 20.02
N PHE A 229 3.23 20.84 18.85
CA PHE A 229 1.77 20.62 18.73
C PHE A 229 1.30 19.28 19.30
N GLY A 230 2.22 18.37 19.57
CA GLY A 230 1.94 17.04 20.12
C GLY A 230 3.11 16.10 19.93
N VAL A 231 2.82 14.82 20.12
CA VAL A 231 3.76 13.73 19.93
C VAL A 231 3.25 12.77 18.86
N THR A 232 4.12 11.95 18.29
CA THR A 232 3.72 10.93 17.33
C THR A 232 4.41 9.61 17.64
N ILE A 233 3.80 8.49 17.23
CA ILE A 233 4.43 7.18 17.28
C ILE A 233 4.67 6.74 15.84
N LEU A 234 5.93 6.45 15.52
CA LEU A 234 6.38 6.08 14.18
C LEU A 234 7.59 5.14 14.22
N SER A 235 7.96 4.61 13.07
CA SER A 235 9.16 3.80 12.92
C SER A 235 10.41 4.58 13.30
N GLU A 236 11.30 3.98 14.10
CA GLU A 236 12.59 4.60 14.47
C GLU A 236 13.45 4.93 13.25
N HIS A 237 13.29 4.20 12.14
CA HIS A 237 13.99 4.49 10.88
C HIS A 237 13.76 5.92 10.37
N LEU A 238 12.61 6.51 10.65
CA LEU A 238 12.27 7.87 10.22
C LEU A 238 12.96 8.96 11.03
N LEU A 239 13.56 8.62 12.18
CA LEU A 239 14.27 9.54 13.06
C LEU A 239 15.79 9.45 12.90
N HIS A 240 16.31 8.55 12.07
CA HIS A 240 17.74 8.45 11.85
C HIS A 240 18.31 9.76 11.28
N GLY A 241 19.26 10.35 12.03
CA GLY A 241 19.89 11.61 11.65
C GLY A 241 19.09 12.87 12.02
N ASP A 242 17.90 12.72 12.62
CA ASP A 242 17.16 13.87 13.15
C ASP A 242 17.78 14.34 14.46
N THR A 243 18.15 15.63 14.53
CA THR A 243 18.78 16.23 15.70
C THR A 243 17.79 16.98 16.60
N ASP A 244 16.59 17.26 16.10
CA ASP A 244 15.60 18.11 16.79
C ASP A 244 14.53 17.31 17.52
N LEU A 245 14.37 16.07 17.13
CA LEU A 245 13.42 15.13 17.74
C LEU A 245 14.14 14.10 18.59
N VAL A 246 13.45 13.60 19.59
CA VAL A 246 13.91 12.54 20.47
C VAL A 246 13.03 11.31 20.26
N ALA A 247 13.68 10.17 20.04
CA ALA A 247 13.05 8.86 20.00
C ALA A 247 12.99 8.28 21.42
N VAL A 248 11.80 8.04 21.91
CA VAL A 248 11.59 7.47 23.26
C VAL A 248 10.91 6.11 23.11
N PRO A 249 11.52 5.02 23.59
CA PRO A 249 10.90 3.71 23.63
C PRO A 249 9.57 3.72 24.38
N VAL A 250 8.57 2.98 23.87
CA VAL A 250 7.25 2.88 24.52
C VAL A 250 7.01 1.43 24.95
N GLU A 251 6.96 1.22 26.27
CA GLU A 251 6.59 -0.06 26.85
C GLU A 251 5.09 -0.32 26.66
N GLY A 252 4.73 -1.52 26.20
CA GLY A 252 3.35 -1.89 25.84
C GLY A 252 3.01 -1.75 24.36
N LEU A 253 3.92 -1.19 23.54
CA LEU A 253 3.85 -1.40 22.09
C LEU A 253 4.42 -2.78 21.79
N GLN A 254 3.71 -3.57 20.98
CA GLN A 254 4.23 -4.86 20.51
C GLN A 254 5.57 -4.64 19.82
N SER A 255 6.61 -5.28 20.34
CA SER A 255 8.00 -5.04 19.99
C SER A 255 8.44 -5.67 18.66
N GLU A 256 7.61 -6.52 18.05
CA GLU A 256 7.98 -7.26 16.86
C GLU A 256 7.10 -6.89 15.65
N LEU A 257 7.28 -5.67 15.19
CA LEU A 257 6.81 -5.31 13.87
C LEU A 257 7.93 -5.56 12.86
N TRP A 258 7.53 -5.99 11.69
CA TRP A 258 8.46 -6.31 10.61
C TRP A 258 8.11 -5.51 9.38
N ILE A 259 9.13 -5.06 8.69
CA ILE A 259 8.99 -4.73 7.28
C ILE A 259 9.06 -6.08 6.56
N SER A 260 8.01 -6.38 5.81
CA SER A 260 7.86 -7.65 5.10
C SER A 260 8.00 -7.45 3.60
N LEU A 261 8.65 -8.41 2.97
CA LEU A 261 8.60 -8.57 1.52
C LEU A 261 7.30 -9.29 1.18
N VAL A 262 6.52 -8.72 0.26
CA VAL A 262 5.16 -9.16 -0.06
C VAL A 262 5.03 -9.42 -1.56
N VAL A 263 4.50 -10.59 -1.89
CA VAL A 263 4.17 -11.00 -3.27
C VAL A 263 2.80 -11.67 -3.30
N HIS A 264 2.12 -11.65 -4.44
CA HIS A 264 0.90 -12.44 -4.60
C HIS A 264 1.23 -13.94 -4.58
N LYS A 265 0.43 -14.78 -3.89
CA LYS A 265 0.69 -16.22 -3.76
C LYS A 265 0.81 -16.96 -5.08
N ASP A 266 0.01 -16.53 -6.09
CA ASP A 266 0.00 -17.12 -7.42
C ASP A 266 0.92 -16.36 -8.40
N LYS A 267 1.80 -15.48 -7.87
CA LYS A 267 2.74 -14.74 -8.73
C LYS A 267 3.75 -15.67 -9.35
N PHE A 268 3.84 -15.64 -10.67
CA PHE A 268 4.93 -16.32 -11.35
C PHE A 268 6.26 -15.62 -11.04
N LEU A 269 7.11 -16.33 -10.31
CA LEU A 269 8.42 -15.83 -9.90
C LEU A 269 9.41 -15.94 -11.06
N ARG A 270 9.47 -14.91 -11.89
CA ARG A 270 10.47 -14.76 -12.98
C ARG A 270 11.89 -14.73 -12.36
N PRO A 271 12.94 -15.08 -13.14
CA PRO A 271 14.31 -15.11 -12.63
C PRO A 271 14.75 -13.81 -11.92
N ASN A 272 14.46 -12.64 -12.52
CA ASN A 272 14.79 -11.35 -11.94
C ASN A 272 14.02 -11.06 -10.65
N LEU A 273 12.75 -11.50 -10.54
CA LEU A 273 11.97 -11.36 -9.32
C LEU A 273 12.51 -12.27 -8.20
N ARG A 274 12.86 -13.52 -8.52
CA ARG A 274 13.53 -14.43 -7.57
C ARG A 274 14.83 -13.85 -7.07
N MET A 275 15.68 -13.38 -7.98
CA MET A 275 16.94 -12.74 -7.62
C MET A 275 16.74 -11.53 -6.73
N PHE A 276 15.74 -10.67 -7.03
CA PHE A 276 15.40 -9.53 -6.17
C PHE A 276 14.98 -9.96 -4.77
N ILE A 277 14.11 -10.98 -4.67
CA ILE A 277 13.64 -11.50 -3.38
C ILE A 277 14.80 -12.06 -2.55
N GLU A 278 15.68 -12.85 -3.15
CA GLU A 278 16.85 -13.44 -2.49
C GLU A 278 17.83 -12.35 -2.03
N GLN A 279 18.19 -11.44 -2.90
CA GLN A 279 19.10 -10.35 -2.58
C GLN A 279 18.52 -9.38 -1.52
N CYS A 280 17.20 -9.15 -1.51
CA CYS A 280 16.57 -8.40 -0.44
C CYS A 280 16.74 -9.11 0.90
N LYS A 281 16.54 -10.41 0.97
CA LYS A 281 16.72 -11.19 2.20
C LYS A 281 18.17 -11.11 2.71
N ASP A 282 19.14 -11.31 1.83
CA ASP A 282 20.57 -11.32 2.17
C ASP A 282 21.09 -9.94 2.61
N SER A 283 20.71 -8.89 1.86
CA SER A 283 21.18 -7.51 2.15
C SER A 283 20.59 -6.93 3.43
N LEU A 284 19.48 -7.49 3.91
CA LEU A 284 18.78 -7.04 5.10
C LEU A 284 19.23 -7.79 6.35
N GLN A 285 19.64 -9.06 6.23
CA GLN A 285 20.26 -9.83 7.31
C GLN A 285 21.64 -9.30 7.70
N ASN A 286 22.36 -8.67 6.78
CA ASN A 286 23.68 -8.09 7.05
C ASN A 286 23.65 -6.66 7.63
N ARG A 287 22.46 -6.10 7.89
CA ARG A 287 22.26 -4.75 8.49
C ARG A 287 21.68 -4.78 9.92
N SER A 288 21.40 -5.97 10.45
CA SER A 288 20.92 -6.19 11.83
C SER A 288 22.04 -6.32 12.86
#